data_3ba2e295f6d3c59bdc2416488bd5028b
#
_entry.id   3ba2e295f6d3c59bdc2416488bd5028b
#
_cell.length_a   1.000
_cell.length_b   1.000
_cell.length_c   1.000
_cell.angle_alpha   90.00
_cell.angle_beta   90.00
_cell.angle_gamma   90.00
#
_symmetry.space_group_name_H-M   'P 1'
#
loop_
_entity.id
_entity.type
_entity.pdbx_description
1 polymer ?
#
loop_
_entity_poly.entity_id
_entity_poly.type
_entity_poly.pdbx_seq_one_letter_code
_entity_poly.pdbx_strand_id
1 'polypeptide(L)'
;MAEGVLAGLDTGCSFASLPRGFYAQVNPRPLREPRLLHANPDAAALIGLGADALGTPEFLALCAGGARLADIAPLATVYSGHQFGVWAGQLGDGRAHLLGEVRTTNGTWEIQLKGSGRTPYSRMGDGWAVLRSSVREYLASEAMVGLGIPTTRALALVASNDPVVRETVETAAVVTRLAPSFVRFGHFEHWGHSHHEQKALLDYVVEHWYPECREMTGGETDVPATACRLLAEVARRTARLIAQWQLVGFCHGVMNTDNMSILGLTLDYGPYGFMDAFQANHVCNHSDTAGRYAWNAQPAVAHWNLYRLASSLLVLGCEAPALEACLASFETDFLSAYRDGLARKLGLDAWEPADAALEDDWWGLLHAQRADFTLAFRRLADTDRDAGPWLALFADPVPARAWLDRYLARRSGQGGDVEMRRAAMNGANPLYVLRNHLAQRAIEAAQQGDASEVERLWALLRDPYTERPGFERYAQPPAGDAPAVAVSCSS
;
A
#
# COMPACT_ATOMS: atom_id res chain seq x y z
N MET A 1 -25.83 -30.20 -13.55
CA MET A 1 -25.65 -28.74 -13.38
C MET A 1 -24.14 -28.55 -13.35
N ALA A 2 -23.61 -27.67 -14.18
CA ALA A 2 -22.18 -27.34 -14.06
C ALA A 2 -21.97 -26.74 -12.65
N GLU A 3 -21.04 -27.31 -11.89
CA GLU A 3 -20.62 -26.70 -10.62
C GLU A 3 -20.17 -25.28 -10.95
N GLY A 4 -20.63 -24.28 -10.16
CA GLY A 4 -20.26 -22.89 -10.36
C GLY A 4 -18.74 -22.72 -10.20
N VAL A 5 -18.15 -21.75 -10.88
CA VAL A 5 -16.69 -21.51 -10.87
C VAL A 5 -16.12 -21.22 -9.47
N LEU A 6 -16.96 -20.83 -8.52
CA LEU A 6 -16.57 -20.60 -7.13
C LEU A 6 -16.76 -21.82 -6.22
N ALA A 7 -17.48 -22.87 -6.68
CA ALA A 7 -17.83 -24.03 -5.85
C ALA A 7 -16.62 -24.93 -5.51
N GLY A 8 -15.55 -24.85 -6.27
CA GLY A 8 -14.33 -25.65 -6.03
C GLY A 8 -13.31 -24.99 -5.07
N LEU A 9 -13.58 -23.80 -4.54
CA LEU A 9 -12.67 -23.10 -3.66
C LEU A 9 -12.73 -23.66 -2.24
N ASP A 10 -11.58 -23.87 -1.59
CA ASP A 10 -11.50 -24.16 -0.15
C ASP A 10 -11.68 -22.87 0.62
N THR A 11 -12.91 -22.62 1.06
CA THR A 11 -13.34 -21.37 1.67
C THR A 11 -13.50 -21.48 3.19
N GLY A 12 -13.27 -20.36 3.87
CA GLY A 12 -13.45 -20.25 5.32
C GLY A 12 -13.54 -18.79 5.75
N CYS A 13 -13.56 -18.58 7.05
CA CYS A 13 -13.47 -17.25 7.65
C CYS A 13 -12.88 -17.39 9.07
N SER A 14 -11.55 -17.44 9.14
CA SER A 14 -10.84 -17.61 10.41
C SER A 14 -11.09 -16.43 11.36
N PHE A 15 -11.28 -15.21 10.84
CA PHE A 15 -11.61 -14.04 11.65
C PHE A 15 -12.92 -14.23 12.46
N ALA A 16 -13.86 -15.04 11.96
CA ALA A 16 -15.10 -15.35 12.67
C ALA A 16 -14.90 -16.26 13.91
N SER A 17 -13.70 -16.83 14.11
CA SER A 17 -13.35 -17.57 15.33
C SER A 17 -13.10 -16.65 16.53
N LEU A 18 -12.81 -15.36 16.28
CA LEU A 18 -12.68 -14.37 17.34
C LEU A 18 -14.03 -14.12 18.05
N PRO A 19 -14.02 -13.63 19.31
CA PRO A 19 -15.25 -13.26 20.01
C PRO A 19 -16.15 -12.32 19.19
N ARG A 20 -17.47 -12.45 19.37
CA ARG A 20 -18.45 -11.67 18.59
C ARG A 20 -18.31 -10.15 18.68
N GLY A 21 -17.59 -9.63 19.66
CA GLY A 21 -17.29 -8.21 19.77
C GLY A 21 -16.34 -7.69 18.67
N PHE A 22 -15.62 -8.56 17.97
CA PHE A 22 -14.63 -8.17 16.95
C PHE A 22 -15.24 -7.78 15.61
N TYR A 23 -16.49 -8.18 15.36
CA TYR A 23 -17.14 -7.97 14.08
C TYR A 23 -18.66 -7.90 14.19
N ALA A 24 -19.28 -7.36 13.17
CA ALA A 24 -20.70 -7.49 12.93
C ALA A 24 -20.93 -8.32 11.66
N GLN A 25 -21.88 -9.26 11.70
CA GLN A 25 -22.35 -9.95 10.49
C GLN A 25 -23.27 -9.01 9.72
N VAL A 26 -22.91 -8.68 8.50
CA VAL A 26 -23.66 -7.76 7.63
C VAL A 26 -23.42 -8.12 6.18
N ASN A 27 -24.50 -8.21 5.40
CA ASN A 27 -24.41 -8.47 3.96
C ASN A 27 -24.06 -7.18 3.21
N PRO A 28 -23.23 -7.26 2.18
CA PRO A 28 -23.05 -6.18 1.24
C PRO A 28 -24.39 -5.76 0.63
N ARG A 29 -24.47 -4.52 0.19
CA ARG A 29 -25.56 -4.04 -0.65
C ARG A 29 -25.11 -4.16 -2.11
N PRO A 30 -25.78 -4.97 -2.94
CA PRO A 30 -25.40 -5.14 -4.34
C PRO A 30 -25.49 -3.83 -5.12
N LEU A 31 -24.52 -3.63 -6.02
CA LEU A 31 -24.61 -2.60 -7.05
C LEU A 31 -25.76 -2.93 -8.02
N ARG A 32 -26.47 -1.91 -8.51
CA ARG A 32 -27.45 -2.06 -9.59
C ARG A 32 -26.74 -2.06 -10.95
N GLU A 33 -27.17 -2.98 -11.84
CA GLU A 33 -26.60 -3.12 -13.18
C GLU A 33 -25.07 -3.06 -13.17
N PRO A 34 -24.41 -3.96 -12.40
CA PRO A 34 -22.96 -3.91 -12.23
C PRO A 34 -22.25 -4.19 -13.56
N ARG A 35 -21.16 -3.45 -13.79
CA ARG A 35 -20.29 -3.63 -14.96
C ARG A 35 -18.88 -3.92 -14.48
N LEU A 36 -18.32 -5.06 -14.87
CA LEU A 36 -16.91 -5.35 -14.64
C LEU A 36 -16.07 -4.43 -15.52
N LEU A 37 -15.31 -3.52 -14.91
CA LEU A 37 -14.37 -2.67 -15.64
C LEU A 37 -13.04 -3.38 -15.88
N HIS A 38 -12.54 -4.10 -14.86
CA HIS A 38 -11.32 -4.89 -14.98
C HIS A 38 -11.32 -6.02 -13.94
N ALA A 39 -10.74 -7.16 -14.33
CA ALA A 39 -10.44 -8.26 -13.41
C ALA A 39 -8.96 -8.65 -13.58
N ASN A 40 -8.29 -8.90 -12.46
CA ASN A 40 -6.87 -9.16 -12.39
C ASN A 40 -6.59 -10.67 -12.37
N PRO A 41 -6.08 -11.26 -13.44
CA PRO A 41 -5.82 -12.71 -13.51
C PRO A 41 -4.74 -13.17 -12.53
N ASP A 42 -3.75 -12.33 -12.21
CA ASP A 42 -2.69 -12.70 -11.28
C ASP A 42 -3.21 -12.75 -9.84
N ALA A 43 -4.09 -11.80 -9.48
CA ALA A 43 -4.76 -11.82 -8.17
C ALA A 43 -5.75 -13.01 -8.08
N ALA A 44 -6.45 -13.32 -9.17
CA ALA A 44 -7.33 -14.49 -9.25
C ALA A 44 -6.58 -15.81 -9.03
N ALA A 45 -5.40 -15.95 -9.64
CA ALA A 45 -4.57 -17.13 -9.48
C ALA A 45 -4.14 -17.37 -8.01
N LEU A 46 -4.00 -16.31 -7.18
CA LEU A 46 -3.68 -16.45 -5.76
C LEU A 46 -4.77 -17.21 -4.97
N ILE A 47 -6.01 -17.10 -5.41
CA ILE A 47 -7.17 -17.77 -4.80
C ILE A 47 -7.64 -18.99 -5.61
N GLY A 48 -6.83 -19.45 -6.57
CA GLY A 48 -7.12 -20.65 -7.36
C GLY A 48 -8.15 -20.46 -8.49
N LEU A 49 -8.47 -19.22 -8.85
CA LEU A 49 -9.37 -18.93 -9.97
C LEU A 49 -8.59 -18.83 -11.29
N GLY A 50 -9.05 -19.52 -12.31
CA GLY A 50 -8.54 -19.40 -13.67
C GLY A 50 -9.10 -18.16 -14.39
N ALA A 51 -8.47 -17.79 -15.52
CA ALA A 51 -8.91 -16.63 -16.31
C ALA A 51 -10.35 -16.77 -16.87
N ASP A 52 -10.81 -17.99 -17.10
CA ASP A 52 -12.15 -18.35 -17.54
C ASP A 52 -13.24 -17.98 -16.50
N ALA A 53 -12.88 -18.01 -15.22
CA ALA A 53 -13.79 -17.60 -14.14
C ALA A 53 -14.13 -16.10 -14.16
N LEU A 54 -13.20 -15.25 -14.60
CA LEU A 54 -13.26 -13.79 -14.46
C LEU A 54 -14.38 -13.14 -15.31
N GLY A 55 -14.77 -13.79 -16.40
CA GLY A 55 -15.85 -13.32 -17.29
C GLY A 55 -17.23 -13.84 -16.91
N THR A 56 -17.38 -14.63 -15.85
CA THR A 56 -18.65 -15.27 -15.51
C THR A 56 -19.59 -14.35 -14.75
N PRO A 57 -20.93 -14.52 -14.91
CA PRO A 57 -21.92 -13.79 -14.11
C PRO A 57 -21.78 -14.05 -12.60
N GLU A 58 -21.33 -15.25 -12.21
CA GLU A 58 -21.09 -15.63 -10.81
C GLU A 58 -19.97 -14.82 -10.19
N PHE A 59 -18.83 -14.67 -10.88
CA PHE A 59 -17.73 -13.83 -10.45
C PHE A 59 -18.15 -12.36 -10.34
N LEU A 60 -18.84 -11.83 -11.33
CA LEU A 60 -19.36 -10.46 -11.30
C LEU A 60 -20.32 -10.26 -10.12
N ALA A 61 -21.23 -11.20 -9.86
CA ALA A 61 -22.17 -11.12 -8.75
C ALA A 61 -21.44 -11.09 -7.40
N LEU A 62 -20.39 -11.92 -7.22
CA LEU A 62 -19.58 -11.90 -6.00
C LEU A 62 -18.90 -10.54 -5.82
N CYS A 63 -18.21 -10.04 -6.85
CA CYS A 63 -17.45 -8.79 -6.81
C CYS A 63 -18.35 -7.54 -6.71
N ALA A 64 -19.61 -7.63 -7.11
CA ALA A 64 -20.62 -6.58 -7.00
C ALA A 64 -21.40 -6.60 -5.67
N GLY A 65 -21.12 -7.56 -4.77
CA GLY A 65 -21.82 -7.73 -3.49
C GLY A 65 -23.19 -8.43 -3.60
N GLY A 66 -23.49 -9.03 -4.76
CA GLY A 66 -24.75 -9.74 -5.03
C GLY A 66 -24.72 -11.24 -4.72
N ALA A 67 -23.55 -11.79 -4.42
CA ALA A 67 -23.39 -13.20 -4.04
C ALA A 67 -22.52 -13.34 -2.80
N ARG A 68 -22.59 -14.51 -2.16
CA ARG A 68 -21.73 -14.89 -1.04
C ARG A 68 -20.60 -15.79 -1.51
N LEU A 69 -19.52 -15.79 -0.77
CA LEU A 69 -18.46 -16.78 -0.90
C LEU A 69 -18.93 -18.04 -0.16
N ALA A 70 -19.46 -19.01 -0.88
CA ALA A 70 -20.14 -20.19 -0.32
C ALA A 70 -21.23 -19.76 0.69
N ASP A 71 -21.40 -20.51 1.80
CA ASP A 71 -22.37 -20.22 2.85
C ASP A 71 -21.83 -19.28 3.96
N ILE A 72 -20.70 -18.59 3.70
CA ILE A 72 -20.05 -17.71 4.67
C ILE A 72 -20.86 -16.42 4.81
N ALA A 73 -21.20 -16.06 6.04
CA ALA A 73 -21.80 -14.77 6.35
C ALA A 73 -20.75 -13.66 6.30
N PRO A 74 -20.88 -12.65 5.45
CA PRO A 74 -19.93 -11.54 5.38
C PRO A 74 -19.86 -10.76 6.69
N LEU A 75 -18.67 -10.23 6.98
CA LEU A 75 -18.37 -9.52 8.22
C LEU A 75 -17.94 -8.09 7.91
N ALA A 76 -18.20 -7.19 8.86
CA ALA A 76 -17.50 -5.91 8.99
C ALA A 76 -16.73 -5.93 10.32
N THR A 77 -15.45 -5.64 10.32
CA THR A 77 -14.60 -5.70 11.51
C THR A 77 -14.63 -4.38 12.27
N VAL A 78 -14.48 -4.43 13.60
CA VAL A 78 -14.36 -3.24 14.44
C VAL A 78 -12.90 -2.98 14.78
N TYR A 79 -12.52 -1.72 14.73
CA TYR A 79 -11.24 -1.23 15.21
C TYR A 79 -11.40 0.20 15.73
N SER A 80 -10.35 0.73 16.32
CA SER A 80 -10.26 2.13 16.74
C SER A 80 -9.00 2.75 16.10
N GLY A 81 -8.62 3.93 16.49
CA GLY A 81 -7.35 4.46 16.04
C GLY A 81 -7.16 5.94 16.28
N HIS A 82 -5.93 6.37 16.01
CA HIS A 82 -5.54 7.77 15.99
C HIS A 82 -5.53 8.26 14.54
N GLN A 83 -6.34 9.27 14.26
CA GLN A 83 -6.40 9.93 12.95
C GLN A 83 -5.79 11.32 13.08
N PHE A 84 -4.84 11.65 12.21
CA PHE A 84 -4.04 12.88 12.30
C PHE A 84 -3.40 13.10 13.69
N GLY A 85 -3.04 12.00 14.38
CA GLY A 85 -2.44 12.02 15.71
C GLY A 85 -3.42 12.17 16.88
N VAL A 86 -4.72 12.26 16.62
CA VAL A 86 -5.78 12.41 17.62
C VAL A 86 -6.59 11.12 17.71
N TRP A 87 -6.91 10.69 18.94
CA TRP A 87 -7.77 9.52 19.16
C TRP A 87 -9.16 9.76 18.59
N ALA A 88 -9.55 8.94 17.62
CA ALA A 88 -10.84 9.04 16.92
C ALA A 88 -11.95 8.15 17.54
N GLY A 89 -11.60 7.35 18.55
CA GLY A 89 -12.54 6.40 19.15
C GLY A 89 -12.82 5.20 18.26
N GLN A 90 -14.03 4.64 18.40
CA GLN A 90 -14.44 3.49 17.60
C GLN A 90 -14.62 3.86 16.14
N LEU A 91 -13.97 3.08 15.32
CA LEU A 91 -14.03 3.05 13.87
C LEU A 91 -14.52 1.67 13.42
N GLY A 92 -14.06 1.20 12.29
CA GLY A 92 -14.33 -0.13 11.75
C GLY A 92 -14.51 -0.08 10.24
N ASP A 93 -14.83 -1.21 9.66
CA ASP A 93 -15.08 -1.36 8.22
C ASP A 93 -16.38 -0.66 7.81
N GLY A 94 -16.35 0.68 7.78
CA GLY A 94 -17.56 1.51 7.52
C GLY A 94 -18.09 1.44 6.09
N ARG A 95 -17.31 0.90 5.16
CA ARG A 95 -17.69 0.69 3.75
C ARG A 95 -17.07 -0.57 3.14
N ALA A 96 -16.63 -1.48 3.98
CA ALA A 96 -15.99 -2.71 3.53
C ALA A 96 -16.63 -3.94 4.18
N HIS A 97 -16.68 -5.04 3.43
CA HIS A 97 -17.24 -6.31 3.86
C HIS A 97 -16.24 -7.42 3.59
N LEU A 98 -15.79 -8.10 4.64
CA LEU A 98 -14.99 -9.32 4.53
C LEU A 98 -15.94 -10.46 4.14
N LEU A 99 -15.77 -11.01 2.94
CA LEU A 99 -16.58 -12.12 2.43
C LEU A 99 -16.17 -13.47 3.00
N GLY A 100 -14.92 -13.59 3.44
CA GLY A 100 -14.28 -14.79 3.91
C GLY A 100 -12.86 -14.90 3.40
N GLU A 101 -12.31 -16.09 3.43
CA GLU A 101 -10.97 -16.43 2.97
C GLU A 101 -11.00 -17.64 2.04
N VAL A 102 -9.99 -17.73 1.18
CA VAL A 102 -9.71 -18.90 0.33
C VAL A 102 -8.33 -19.43 0.68
N ARG A 103 -8.24 -20.75 0.88
CA ARG A 103 -7.00 -21.47 1.16
C ARG A 103 -6.50 -22.12 -0.12
N THR A 104 -5.23 -21.89 -0.42
CA THR A 104 -4.56 -22.48 -1.58
C THR A 104 -3.17 -22.94 -1.19
N THR A 105 -2.48 -23.59 -2.11
CA THR A 105 -1.04 -23.91 -1.94
C THR A 105 -0.16 -22.67 -1.83
N ASN A 106 -0.65 -21.52 -2.26
CA ASN A 106 0.05 -20.22 -2.18
C ASN A 106 -0.27 -19.44 -0.88
N GLY A 107 -0.99 -20.07 0.05
CA GLY A 107 -1.40 -19.47 1.33
C GLY A 107 -2.89 -19.18 1.42
N THR A 108 -3.28 -18.53 2.49
CA THR A 108 -4.67 -18.11 2.77
C THR A 108 -4.83 -16.65 2.41
N TRP A 109 -5.94 -16.34 1.71
CA TRP A 109 -6.25 -15.00 1.23
C TRP A 109 -7.65 -14.58 1.64
N GLU A 110 -7.73 -13.54 2.45
CA GLU A 110 -8.99 -12.88 2.76
C GLU A 110 -9.52 -12.12 1.54
N ILE A 111 -10.83 -12.20 1.30
CA ILE A 111 -11.53 -11.48 0.21
C ILE A 111 -12.41 -10.41 0.85
N GLN A 112 -12.14 -9.16 0.52
CA GLN A 112 -12.90 -8.02 1.06
C GLN A 112 -13.43 -7.13 -0.07
N LEU A 113 -14.71 -6.78 -0.02
CA LEU A 113 -15.32 -5.76 -0.89
C LEU A 113 -15.19 -4.38 -0.23
N LYS A 114 -14.66 -3.40 -0.95
CA LYS A 114 -14.62 -2.00 -0.51
C LYS A 114 -15.55 -1.15 -1.35
N GLY A 115 -16.47 -0.43 -0.68
CA GLY A 115 -17.49 0.39 -1.33
C GLY A 115 -18.82 -0.33 -1.53
N SER A 116 -19.10 -1.41 -0.79
CA SER A 116 -20.22 -2.32 -0.98
C SER A 116 -21.40 -2.06 -0.04
N GLY A 117 -21.58 -0.82 0.43
CA GLY A 117 -22.72 -0.40 1.22
C GLY A 117 -22.42 -0.21 2.71
N ARG A 118 -23.44 0.19 3.45
CA ARG A 118 -23.36 0.52 4.87
C ARG A 118 -23.12 -0.70 5.76
N THR A 119 -22.35 -0.48 6.79
CA THR A 119 -22.14 -1.39 7.92
C THR A 119 -22.51 -0.69 9.23
N PRO A 120 -22.56 -1.37 10.37
CA PRO A 120 -22.73 -0.72 11.67
C PRO A 120 -21.65 0.33 12.00
N TYR A 121 -20.54 0.32 11.29
CA TYR A 121 -19.38 1.20 11.51
C TYR A 121 -19.31 2.38 10.52
N SER A 122 -20.29 2.55 9.66
CA SER A 122 -20.33 3.63 8.64
C SER A 122 -20.47 5.04 9.24
N ARG A 123 -20.80 5.16 10.51
CA ARG A 123 -21.08 6.45 11.17
C ARG A 123 -22.12 7.25 10.36
N MET A 124 -21.72 8.43 9.85
CA MET A 124 -22.58 9.27 8.98
C MET A 124 -22.41 8.93 7.49
N GLY A 125 -21.52 8.01 7.13
CA GLY A 125 -21.26 7.64 5.74
C GLY A 125 -22.35 6.78 5.12
N ASP A 126 -22.44 6.77 3.80
CA ASP A 126 -23.37 5.95 3.02
C ASP A 126 -22.84 4.53 2.72
N GLY A 127 -21.58 4.27 3.01
CA GLY A 127 -20.91 2.99 2.80
C GLY A 127 -20.47 2.72 1.36
N TRP A 128 -20.70 3.66 0.45
CA TRP A 128 -20.27 3.53 -0.95
C TRP A 128 -18.84 4.06 -1.17
N ALA A 129 -18.15 3.48 -2.14
CA ALA A 129 -17.01 4.10 -2.79
C ALA A 129 -17.46 4.66 -4.15
N VAL A 130 -16.75 5.70 -4.61
CA VAL A 130 -16.97 6.30 -5.93
C VAL A 130 -15.99 5.72 -6.94
N LEU A 131 -16.35 5.76 -8.23
CA LEU A 131 -15.52 5.23 -9.31
C LEU A 131 -14.11 5.81 -9.29
N ARG A 132 -13.99 7.10 -9.08
CA ARG A 132 -12.71 7.83 -9.02
C ARG A 132 -11.73 7.22 -8.00
N SER A 133 -12.16 7.07 -6.75
CA SER A 133 -11.31 6.48 -5.70
C SER A 133 -11.06 5.00 -5.92
N SER A 134 -12.02 4.28 -6.49
CA SER A 134 -11.91 2.85 -6.77
C SER A 134 -10.88 2.54 -7.88
N VAL A 135 -10.86 3.34 -8.96
CA VAL A 135 -9.82 3.26 -10.01
C VAL A 135 -8.44 3.51 -9.41
N ARG A 136 -8.31 4.55 -8.56
CA ARG A 136 -7.03 4.88 -7.92
C ARG A 136 -6.54 3.74 -7.03
N GLU A 137 -7.40 3.19 -6.16
CA GLU A 137 -7.02 2.08 -5.27
C GLU A 137 -6.65 0.83 -6.05
N TYR A 138 -7.44 0.47 -7.06
CA TYR A 138 -7.20 -0.68 -7.92
C TYR A 138 -5.81 -0.62 -8.59
N LEU A 139 -5.50 0.49 -9.23
CA LEU A 139 -4.23 0.68 -9.93
C LEU A 139 -3.04 0.82 -8.98
N ALA A 140 -3.20 1.49 -7.83
CA ALA A 140 -2.12 1.67 -6.87
C ALA A 140 -1.70 0.36 -6.21
N SER A 141 -2.68 -0.46 -5.84
CA SER A 141 -2.45 -1.79 -5.28
C SER A 141 -1.52 -2.60 -6.19
N GLU A 142 -1.84 -2.68 -7.47
CA GLU A 142 -1.05 -3.44 -8.45
C GLU A 142 0.25 -2.74 -8.87
N ALA A 143 0.30 -1.40 -8.84
CA ALA A 143 1.56 -0.66 -8.99
C ALA A 143 2.58 -1.02 -7.90
N MET A 144 2.13 -1.12 -6.65
CA MET A 144 3.00 -1.54 -5.55
C MET A 144 3.48 -2.97 -5.71
N VAL A 145 2.64 -3.89 -6.22
CA VAL A 145 3.06 -5.25 -6.56
C VAL A 145 4.18 -5.25 -7.58
N GLY A 146 4.01 -4.50 -8.68
CA GLY A 146 5.03 -4.37 -9.72
C GLY A 146 6.35 -3.78 -9.21
N LEU A 147 6.27 -2.87 -8.23
CA LEU A 147 7.44 -2.31 -7.56
C LEU A 147 8.08 -3.26 -6.52
N GLY A 148 7.47 -4.41 -6.23
CA GLY A 148 7.94 -5.34 -5.20
C GLY A 148 7.69 -4.87 -3.77
N ILE A 149 6.72 -3.95 -3.56
CA ILE A 149 6.36 -3.38 -2.26
C ILE A 149 5.18 -4.16 -1.68
N PRO A 150 5.27 -4.66 -0.43
CA PRO A 150 4.17 -5.38 0.22
C PRO A 150 2.88 -4.56 0.25
N THR A 151 1.80 -5.16 -0.23
CA THR A 151 0.51 -4.46 -0.40
C THR A 151 -0.66 -5.45 -0.42
N THR A 152 -1.88 -4.93 -0.27
CA THR A 152 -3.09 -5.66 -0.65
C THR A 152 -3.14 -5.82 -2.17
N ARG A 153 -3.81 -6.87 -2.66
CA ARG A 153 -4.05 -7.09 -4.09
C ARG A 153 -5.43 -6.59 -4.48
N ALA A 154 -5.56 -6.17 -5.71
CA ALA A 154 -6.85 -5.81 -6.30
C ALA A 154 -7.29 -6.90 -7.29
N LEU A 155 -8.40 -7.59 -6.98
CA LEU A 155 -8.93 -8.69 -7.79
C LEU A 155 -9.86 -8.18 -8.90
N ALA A 156 -10.80 -7.32 -8.56
CA ALA A 156 -11.78 -6.80 -9.50
C ALA A 156 -12.15 -5.34 -9.20
N LEU A 157 -12.45 -4.61 -10.27
CA LEU A 157 -13.02 -3.28 -10.25
C LEU A 157 -14.38 -3.33 -10.93
N VAL A 158 -15.45 -3.12 -10.17
CA VAL A 158 -16.84 -3.15 -10.64
C VAL A 158 -17.45 -1.77 -10.47
N ALA A 159 -18.08 -1.26 -11.51
CA ALA A 159 -18.79 0.02 -11.51
C ALA A 159 -20.30 -0.16 -11.70
N SER A 160 -21.07 0.83 -11.29
CA SER A 160 -22.49 0.96 -11.60
C SER A 160 -22.85 2.41 -11.89
N ASN A 161 -24.10 2.64 -12.30
CA ASN A 161 -24.64 3.99 -12.46
C ASN A 161 -25.38 4.47 -11.19
N ASP A 162 -25.25 3.76 -10.06
CA ASP A 162 -25.82 4.19 -8.78
C ASP A 162 -25.23 5.54 -8.37
N PRO A 163 -26.05 6.58 -8.15
CA PRO A 163 -25.53 7.88 -7.79
C PRO A 163 -25.02 7.90 -6.34
N VAL A 164 -23.88 8.52 -6.13
CA VAL A 164 -23.26 8.74 -4.83
C VAL A 164 -22.97 10.22 -4.67
N VAL A 165 -23.52 10.83 -3.64
CA VAL A 165 -23.32 12.25 -3.36
C VAL A 165 -22.01 12.44 -2.60
N ARG A 166 -21.10 13.23 -3.17
CA ARG A 166 -19.86 13.71 -2.55
C ARG A 166 -19.84 15.25 -2.69
N GLU A 167 -18.76 15.86 -3.09
CA GLU A 167 -18.74 17.27 -3.48
C GLU A 167 -19.59 17.52 -4.74
N THR A 168 -19.63 16.52 -5.59
CA THR A 168 -20.52 16.40 -6.75
C THR A 168 -21.27 15.08 -6.72
N VAL A 169 -22.22 14.87 -7.64
CA VAL A 169 -22.84 13.56 -7.84
C VAL A 169 -21.89 12.71 -8.69
N GLU A 170 -21.44 11.61 -8.11
CA GLU A 170 -20.55 10.63 -8.74
C GLU A 170 -21.25 9.27 -8.85
N THR A 171 -20.59 8.27 -9.39
CA THR A 171 -21.12 6.91 -9.53
C THR A 171 -20.45 5.93 -8.58
N ALA A 172 -21.21 4.95 -8.10
CA ALA A 172 -20.73 3.92 -7.20
C ALA A 172 -19.81 2.93 -7.91
N ALA A 173 -18.82 2.45 -7.18
CA ALA A 173 -17.96 1.35 -7.60
C ALA A 173 -17.53 0.51 -6.38
N VAL A 174 -17.16 -0.74 -6.65
CA VAL A 174 -16.62 -1.67 -5.67
C VAL A 174 -15.26 -2.18 -6.13
N VAL A 175 -14.29 -2.14 -5.24
CA VAL A 175 -13.02 -2.84 -5.41
C VAL A 175 -13.05 -4.12 -4.57
N THR A 176 -12.83 -5.26 -5.23
CA THR A 176 -12.57 -6.52 -4.54
C THR A 176 -11.09 -6.61 -4.22
N ARG A 177 -10.75 -6.66 -2.92
CA ARG A 177 -9.39 -6.70 -2.42
C ARG A 177 -9.06 -8.09 -1.89
N LEU A 178 -7.79 -8.49 -2.02
CA LEU A 178 -7.23 -9.67 -1.40
C LEU A 178 -6.07 -9.27 -0.50
N ALA A 179 -5.96 -9.91 0.64
CA ALA A 179 -4.79 -9.83 1.51
C ALA A 179 -4.64 -11.13 2.30
N PRO A 180 -3.44 -11.49 2.79
CA PRO A 180 -3.32 -12.54 3.79
C PRO A 180 -4.14 -12.21 5.05
N SER A 181 -4.20 -10.92 5.43
CA SER A 181 -5.12 -10.40 6.46
C SER A 181 -5.33 -8.90 6.32
N PHE A 182 -6.54 -8.43 6.72
CA PHE A 182 -6.86 -7.01 6.89
C PHE A 182 -6.74 -6.54 8.34
N VAL A 183 -6.12 -7.31 9.22
CA VAL A 183 -5.86 -6.88 10.61
C VAL A 183 -4.87 -5.70 10.61
N ARG A 184 -5.23 -4.65 11.35
CA ARG A 184 -4.50 -3.37 11.46
C ARG A 184 -4.14 -3.06 12.90
N PHE A 185 -3.25 -2.11 13.12
CA PHE A 185 -2.92 -1.63 14.48
C PHE A 185 -4.18 -1.20 15.22
N GLY A 186 -5.15 -0.62 14.52
CA GLY A 186 -6.42 -0.21 15.09
C GLY A 186 -7.25 -1.32 15.75
N HIS A 187 -7.10 -2.58 15.35
CA HIS A 187 -7.74 -3.70 16.04
C HIS A 187 -7.16 -3.87 17.46
N PHE A 188 -5.84 -3.78 17.60
CA PHE A 188 -5.17 -3.82 18.88
C PHE A 188 -5.47 -2.59 19.74
N GLU A 189 -5.52 -1.39 19.14
CA GLU A 189 -5.89 -0.18 19.87
C GLU A 189 -7.33 -0.25 20.41
N HIS A 190 -8.26 -0.89 19.66
CA HIS A 190 -9.64 -1.06 20.09
C HIS A 190 -9.74 -1.90 21.37
N TRP A 191 -8.98 -2.96 21.46
CA TRP A 191 -9.00 -3.89 22.59
C TRP A 191 -7.95 -3.61 23.66
N GLY A 192 -7.15 -2.55 23.54
CA GLY A 192 -6.10 -2.19 24.49
C GLY A 192 -6.55 -1.91 25.92
N HIS A 193 -7.85 -1.98 26.18
CA HIS A 193 -8.45 -1.84 27.51
C HIS A 193 -8.96 -3.17 28.10
N SER A 194 -8.92 -4.26 27.34
CA SER A 194 -9.43 -5.58 27.76
C SER A 194 -8.40 -6.68 27.54
N HIS A 195 -7.95 -7.29 28.64
CA HIS A 195 -6.96 -8.38 28.60
C HIS A 195 -7.47 -9.58 27.79
N HIS A 196 -8.74 -9.96 27.97
CA HIS A 196 -9.31 -11.16 27.33
C HIS A 196 -9.36 -11.02 25.81
N GLU A 197 -9.91 -9.93 25.30
CA GLU A 197 -10.03 -9.70 23.87
C GLU A 197 -8.66 -9.42 23.24
N GLN A 198 -7.80 -8.65 23.92
CA GLN A 198 -6.45 -8.37 23.41
C GLN A 198 -5.62 -9.66 23.31
N LYS A 199 -5.75 -10.57 24.29
CA LYS A 199 -5.11 -11.88 24.23
C LYS A 199 -5.67 -12.74 23.10
N ALA A 200 -6.99 -12.76 22.90
CA ALA A 200 -7.60 -13.50 21.81
C ALA A 200 -7.10 -12.99 20.44
N LEU A 201 -6.94 -11.67 20.27
CA LEU A 201 -6.39 -11.09 19.06
C LEU A 201 -4.89 -11.42 18.88
N LEU A 202 -4.11 -11.35 19.96
CA LEU A 202 -2.70 -11.73 19.94
C LEU A 202 -2.55 -13.20 19.50
N ASP A 203 -3.29 -14.12 20.15
CA ASP A 203 -3.23 -15.54 19.82
C ASP A 203 -3.61 -15.80 18.37
N TYR A 204 -4.68 -15.17 17.87
CA TYR A 204 -5.14 -15.26 16.49
C TYR A 204 -4.05 -14.81 15.50
N VAL A 205 -3.47 -13.63 15.71
CA VAL A 205 -2.44 -13.08 14.83
C VAL A 205 -1.17 -13.93 14.86
N VAL A 206 -0.75 -14.37 16.04
CA VAL A 206 0.46 -15.21 16.19
C VAL A 206 0.25 -16.58 15.55
N GLU A 207 -0.90 -17.21 15.74
CA GLU A 207 -1.18 -18.52 15.16
C GLU A 207 -1.15 -18.52 13.63
N HIS A 208 -1.71 -17.49 13.00
CA HIS A 208 -1.89 -17.48 11.54
C HIS A 208 -0.69 -16.90 10.79
N TRP A 209 0.04 -15.93 11.35
CA TRP A 209 1.06 -15.19 10.58
C TRP A 209 2.42 -15.03 11.27
N TYR A 210 2.51 -15.33 12.56
CA TYR A 210 3.72 -15.14 13.38
C TYR A 210 3.98 -16.29 14.35
N PRO A 211 3.83 -17.58 13.94
CA PRO A 211 3.97 -18.71 14.85
C PRO A 211 5.35 -18.72 15.54
N GLU A 212 6.38 -18.18 14.90
CA GLU A 212 7.73 -18.02 15.44
C GLU A 212 7.83 -17.03 16.61
N CYS A 213 6.84 -16.15 16.76
CA CYS A 213 6.81 -15.21 17.89
C CYS A 213 6.26 -15.81 19.17
N ARG A 214 5.66 -17.03 19.11
CA ARG A 214 5.09 -17.69 20.29
C ARG A 214 6.20 -18.10 21.26
N GLU A 215 6.12 -17.59 22.49
CA GLU A 215 6.99 -17.98 23.60
C GLU A 215 6.27 -18.89 24.57
N MET A 216 7.00 -19.89 25.10
CA MET A 216 6.46 -20.89 26.01
C MET A 216 7.26 -20.88 27.31
N THR A 217 6.56 -20.79 28.43
CA THR A 217 7.16 -20.89 29.78
C THR A 217 6.36 -21.88 30.58
N GLY A 218 7.02 -22.96 31.07
CA GLY A 218 6.36 -23.99 31.87
C GLY A 218 5.28 -24.81 31.15
N GLY A 219 5.26 -24.81 29.80
CA GLY A 219 4.27 -25.51 28.98
C GLY A 219 3.05 -24.65 28.61
N GLU A 220 3.00 -23.40 29.05
CA GLU A 220 1.97 -22.42 28.71
C GLU A 220 2.56 -21.27 27.89
N THR A 221 1.72 -20.57 27.12
CA THR A 221 2.15 -19.38 26.36
C THR A 221 2.50 -18.25 27.32
N ASP A 222 3.73 -17.76 27.23
CA ASP A 222 4.16 -16.52 27.89
C ASP A 222 3.62 -15.32 27.08
N VAL A 223 2.48 -14.81 27.52
CA VAL A 223 1.74 -13.77 26.79
C VAL A 223 2.53 -12.48 26.65
N PRO A 224 3.16 -11.90 27.71
CA PRO A 224 3.99 -10.70 27.57
C PRO A 224 5.18 -10.90 26.63
N ALA A 225 5.90 -12.01 26.75
CA ALA A 225 7.05 -12.29 25.89
C ALA A 225 6.63 -12.48 24.42
N THR A 226 5.52 -13.20 24.17
CA THR A 226 4.94 -13.36 22.82
C THR A 226 4.53 -12.01 22.22
N ALA A 227 3.88 -11.14 23.01
CA ALA A 227 3.48 -9.80 22.56
C ALA A 227 4.69 -8.91 22.23
N CYS A 228 5.75 -8.95 23.02
CA CYS A 228 7.01 -8.26 22.75
C CYS A 228 7.66 -8.73 21.44
N ARG A 229 7.73 -10.06 21.20
CA ARG A 229 8.28 -10.60 19.95
C ARG A 229 7.44 -10.19 18.73
N LEU A 230 6.10 -10.27 18.86
CA LEU A 230 5.21 -9.79 17.79
C LEU A 230 5.48 -8.32 17.49
N LEU A 231 5.54 -7.46 18.52
CA LEU A 231 5.79 -6.02 18.34
C LEU A 231 7.12 -5.75 17.62
N ALA A 232 8.20 -6.44 18.01
CA ALA A 232 9.51 -6.29 17.38
C ALA A 232 9.47 -6.69 15.89
N GLU A 233 8.81 -7.81 15.55
CA GLU A 233 8.69 -8.26 14.16
C GLU A 233 7.81 -7.32 13.32
N VAL A 234 6.71 -6.82 13.88
CA VAL A 234 5.85 -5.81 13.24
C VAL A 234 6.63 -4.52 13.00
N ALA A 235 7.44 -4.07 13.98
CA ALA A 235 8.28 -2.89 13.85
C ALA A 235 9.29 -3.07 12.71
N ARG A 236 9.96 -4.21 12.63
CA ARG A 236 10.92 -4.55 11.58
C ARG A 236 10.27 -4.57 10.18
N ARG A 237 9.08 -5.18 10.02
CA ARG A 237 8.34 -5.18 8.75
C ARG A 237 7.89 -3.78 8.36
N THR A 238 7.40 -3.00 9.32
CA THR A 238 6.99 -1.61 9.10
C THR A 238 8.18 -0.75 8.66
N ALA A 239 9.34 -0.87 9.31
CA ALA A 239 10.55 -0.13 8.95
C ALA A 239 10.95 -0.37 7.47
N ARG A 240 10.95 -1.64 7.05
CA ARG A 240 11.25 -2.02 5.65
C ARG A 240 10.22 -1.49 4.66
N LEU A 241 8.93 -1.56 5.00
CA LEU A 241 7.86 -1.02 4.15
C LEU A 241 8.03 0.47 3.92
N ILE A 242 8.27 1.23 5.00
CA ILE A 242 8.45 2.68 4.91
C ILE A 242 9.70 3.04 4.12
N ALA A 243 10.80 2.31 4.27
CA ALA A 243 12.00 2.50 3.45
C ALA A 243 11.70 2.32 1.96
N GLN A 244 10.92 1.30 1.59
CA GLN A 244 10.50 1.08 0.20
C GLN A 244 9.62 2.23 -0.33
N TRP A 245 8.68 2.77 0.47
CA TRP A 245 7.88 3.93 0.06
C TRP A 245 8.76 5.15 -0.23
N GLN A 246 9.75 5.43 0.65
CA GLN A 246 10.67 6.54 0.46
C GLN A 246 11.44 6.40 -0.87
N LEU A 247 11.92 5.19 -1.17
CA LEU A 247 12.76 4.89 -2.34
C LEU A 247 12.03 5.01 -3.69
N VAL A 248 10.70 4.98 -3.70
CA VAL A 248 9.90 5.14 -4.93
C VAL A 248 9.13 6.47 -4.98
N GLY A 249 9.36 7.36 -4.01
CA GLY A 249 8.66 8.65 -3.93
C GLY A 249 7.17 8.52 -3.62
N PHE A 250 6.76 7.43 -2.98
CA PHE A 250 5.37 7.21 -2.59
C PHE A 250 5.04 7.96 -1.31
N CYS A 251 3.96 8.74 -1.34
CA CYS A 251 3.38 9.42 -0.18
C CYS A 251 2.00 8.81 0.07
N HIS A 252 1.84 8.14 1.22
CA HIS A 252 0.57 7.48 1.57
C HIS A 252 -0.55 8.48 1.84
N GLY A 253 -0.23 9.62 2.43
CA GLY A 253 -1.13 10.74 2.67
C GLY A 253 -2.10 10.60 3.85
N VAL A 254 -2.30 9.39 4.39
CA VAL A 254 -3.16 9.13 5.57
C VAL A 254 -2.61 7.97 6.39
N MET A 255 -1.50 8.21 7.08
CA MET A 255 -0.86 7.19 7.94
C MET A 255 -1.46 7.20 9.35
N ASN A 256 -2.78 7.06 9.43
CA ASN A 256 -3.48 6.81 10.68
C ASN A 256 -3.13 5.41 11.21
N THR A 257 -3.29 5.16 12.50
CA THR A 257 -3.03 3.82 13.06
C THR A 257 -4.00 2.76 12.50
N ASP A 258 -5.22 3.18 12.14
CA ASP A 258 -6.21 2.34 11.45
C ASP A 258 -5.88 2.06 9.97
N ASN A 259 -4.83 2.66 9.42
CA ASN A 259 -4.29 2.40 8.09
C ASN A 259 -2.91 1.70 8.12
N MET A 260 -2.49 1.17 9.28
CA MET A 260 -1.26 0.41 9.43
C MET A 260 -1.55 -1.08 9.56
N SER A 261 -1.04 -1.87 8.62
CA SER A 261 -1.20 -3.33 8.63
C SER A 261 -0.33 -3.98 9.70
N ILE A 262 -0.89 -4.95 10.43
CA ILE A 262 -0.11 -5.78 11.34
C ILE A 262 0.92 -6.64 10.60
N LEU A 263 0.72 -6.89 9.31
CA LEU A 263 1.61 -7.68 8.45
C LEU A 263 2.66 -6.84 7.71
N GLY A 264 2.66 -5.50 7.87
CA GLY A 264 3.53 -4.61 7.12
C GLY A 264 3.16 -4.50 5.64
N LEU A 265 1.86 -4.50 5.33
CA LEU A 265 1.33 -4.28 3.99
C LEU A 265 0.90 -2.83 3.80
N THR A 266 1.05 -2.30 2.60
CA THR A 266 0.37 -1.06 2.21
C THR A 266 -1.12 -1.37 2.04
N LEU A 267 -1.99 -0.64 2.74
CA LEU A 267 -3.43 -0.81 2.63
C LEU A 267 -4.14 0.54 2.68
N ASP A 268 -5.38 0.57 2.19
CA ASP A 268 -6.28 1.73 2.19
C ASP A 268 -5.74 2.94 1.41
N TYR A 269 -5.59 2.75 0.10
CA TYR A 269 -5.20 3.80 -0.83
C TYR A 269 -6.27 4.90 -0.95
N GLY A 270 -6.11 5.95 -0.16
CA GLY A 270 -6.93 7.15 -0.19
C GLY A 270 -6.25 8.26 -1.01
N PRO A 271 -5.96 9.43 -0.39
CA PRO A 271 -5.28 10.55 -1.04
C PRO A 271 -3.76 10.36 -1.13
N TYR A 272 -3.31 9.21 -1.62
CA TYR A 272 -1.91 8.91 -1.87
C TYR A 272 -1.41 9.57 -3.16
N GLY A 273 -0.09 9.60 -3.35
CA GLY A 273 0.53 9.99 -4.63
C GLY A 273 1.95 9.47 -4.77
N PHE A 274 2.37 9.23 -6.01
CA PHE A 274 3.78 9.14 -6.39
C PHE A 274 4.26 10.54 -6.75
N MET A 275 5.37 10.96 -6.16
CA MET A 275 5.90 12.30 -6.33
C MET A 275 6.43 12.51 -7.76
N ASP A 276 5.98 13.56 -8.42
CA ASP A 276 6.55 14.01 -9.69
C ASP A 276 7.81 14.86 -9.41
N ALA A 277 7.68 16.16 -9.24
CA ALA A 277 8.78 17.05 -8.86
C ALA A 277 9.15 16.87 -7.38
N PHE A 278 10.41 16.55 -7.08
CA PHE A 278 10.84 16.26 -5.73
C PHE A 278 10.71 17.47 -4.79
N GLN A 279 10.06 17.24 -3.68
CA GLN A 279 10.01 18.13 -2.52
C GLN A 279 10.04 17.26 -1.25
N ALA A 280 11.04 17.46 -0.38
CA ALA A 280 11.17 16.66 0.83
C ALA A 280 9.92 16.73 1.73
N ASN A 281 9.30 17.91 1.83
CA ASN A 281 8.08 18.16 2.61
C ASN A 281 6.79 18.03 1.79
N HIS A 282 6.80 17.22 0.72
CA HIS A 282 5.62 17.01 -0.14
C HIS A 282 4.44 16.44 0.64
N VAL A 283 3.30 17.11 0.54
CA VAL A 283 2.01 16.69 1.10
C VAL A 283 1.07 16.37 -0.07
N CYS A 284 0.73 15.10 -0.24
CA CYS A 284 -0.18 14.70 -1.33
C CYS A 284 -1.66 14.87 -0.96
N ASN A 285 -2.00 14.85 0.32
CA ASN A 285 -3.37 14.93 0.82
C ASN A 285 -3.77 16.36 1.18
N HIS A 286 -4.69 16.97 0.43
CA HIS A 286 -5.18 18.33 0.70
C HIS A 286 -5.87 18.49 2.06
N SER A 287 -6.35 17.39 2.67
CA SER A 287 -6.93 17.42 4.03
C SER A 287 -5.86 17.51 5.12
N ASP A 288 -4.60 17.23 4.80
CA ASP A 288 -3.47 17.30 5.74
C ASP A 288 -2.85 18.70 5.74
N THR A 289 -3.57 19.66 6.30
CA THR A 289 -3.14 21.08 6.32
C THR A 289 -1.91 21.33 7.19
N ALA A 290 -1.60 20.41 8.12
CA ALA A 290 -0.44 20.51 9.00
C ALA A 290 0.80 19.79 8.44
N GLY A 291 0.67 19.05 7.32
CA GLY A 291 1.76 18.28 6.73
C GLY A 291 2.23 17.11 7.60
N ARG A 292 1.35 16.59 8.48
CA ARG A 292 1.69 15.46 9.36
C ARG A 292 2.17 14.25 8.57
N TYR A 293 1.58 13.99 7.41
CA TYR A 293 1.88 12.86 6.55
C TYR A 293 2.71 13.26 5.32
N ALA A 294 3.50 14.33 5.44
CA ALA A 294 4.45 14.71 4.41
C ALA A 294 5.44 13.55 4.13
N TRP A 295 5.97 13.48 2.91
CA TRP A 295 6.85 12.39 2.49
C TRP A 295 8.02 12.17 3.47
N ASN A 296 8.71 13.23 3.88
CA ASN A 296 9.83 13.13 4.83
C ASN A 296 9.39 12.85 6.28
N ALA A 297 8.11 13.00 6.61
CA ALA A 297 7.58 12.69 7.94
C ALA A 297 7.16 11.21 8.09
N GLN A 298 7.02 10.46 6.99
CA GLN A 298 6.50 9.09 7.01
C GLN A 298 7.26 8.16 7.97
N PRO A 299 8.61 8.16 8.06
CA PRO A 299 9.31 7.31 9.03
C PRO A 299 8.98 7.64 10.49
N ALA A 300 8.97 8.92 10.85
CA ALA A 300 8.65 9.36 12.21
C ALA A 300 7.19 9.05 12.59
N VAL A 301 6.26 9.21 11.65
CA VAL A 301 4.85 8.86 11.86
C VAL A 301 4.66 7.36 12.02
N ALA A 302 5.34 6.54 11.23
CA ALA A 302 5.29 5.08 11.38
C ALA A 302 5.81 4.64 12.76
N HIS A 303 6.93 5.21 13.20
CA HIS A 303 7.48 4.95 14.53
C HIS A 303 6.49 5.36 15.63
N TRP A 304 5.88 6.53 15.50
CA TRP A 304 4.83 6.98 16.43
C TRP A 304 3.63 6.01 16.44
N ASN A 305 3.19 5.51 15.29
CA ASN A 305 2.10 4.53 15.19
C ASN A 305 2.47 3.21 15.90
N LEU A 306 3.73 2.78 15.82
CA LEU A 306 4.22 1.61 16.54
C LEU A 306 4.19 1.81 18.07
N TYR A 307 4.45 3.03 18.56
CA TYR A 307 4.23 3.35 19.98
C TYR A 307 2.77 3.25 20.38
N ARG A 308 1.81 3.58 19.49
CA ARG A 308 0.38 3.40 19.78
C ARG A 308 0.02 1.92 19.85
N LEU A 309 0.56 1.11 18.93
CA LEU A 309 0.42 -0.35 18.99
C LEU A 309 1.02 -0.90 20.30
N ALA A 310 2.25 -0.50 20.65
CA ALA A 310 2.91 -0.92 21.89
C ALA A 310 2.06 -0.58 23.14
N SER A 311 1.52 0.64 23.18
CA SER A 311 0.67 1.08 24.30
C SER A 311 -0.56 0.21 24.48
N SER A 312 -1.11 -0.34 23.38
CA SER A 312 -2.27 -1.24 23.45
C SER A 312 -1.94 -2.61 24.03
N LEU A 313 -0.65 -3.00 24.05
CA LEU A 313 -0.20 -4.30 24.58
C LEU A 313 0.06 -4.29 26.10
N LEU A 314 0.05 -3.11 26.75
CA LEU A 314 0.24 -3.01 28.20
C LEU A 314 -0.79 -3.82 29.01
N VAL A 315 -2.02 -3.93 28.49
CA VAL A 315 -3.10 -4.70 29.13
C VAL A 315 -2.77 -6.21 29.22
N LEU A 316 -1.84 -6.69 28.41
CA LEU A 316 -1.36 -8.09 28.42
C LEU A 316 -0.30 -8.38 29.49
N GLY A 317 0.01 -7.40 30.34
CA GLY A 317 1.05 -7.52 31.37
C GLY A 317 2.46 -7.21 30.87
N CYS A 318 2.59 -6.64 29.69
CA CYS A 318 3.88 -6.16 29.18
C CYS A 318 4.35 -4.95 29.99
N GLU A 319 5.64 -4.93 30.35
CA GLU A 319 6.26 -3.77 30.99
C GLU A 319 6.64 -2.71 29.93
N ALA A 320 6.37 -1.43 30.21
CA ALA A 320 6.66 -0.35 29.27
C ALA A 320 8.13 -0.33 28.79
N PRO A 321 9.16 -0.51 29.64
CA PRO A 321 10.54 -0.56 29.17
C PRO A 321 10.83 -1.74 28.22
N ALA A 322 10.13 -2.88 28.39
CA ALA A 322 10.28 -4.02 27.48
C ALA A 322 9.70 -3.72 26.10
N LEU A 323 8.52 -3.08 26.05
CA LEU A 323 7.90 -2.64 24.79
C LEU A 323 8.74 -1.56 24.08
N GLU A 324 9.31 -0.61 24.82
CA GLU A 324 10.23 0.40 24.26
C GLU A 324 11.48 -0.26 23.66
N ALA A 325 12.04 -1.26 24.35
CA ALA A 325 13.18 -2.02 23.84
C ALA A 325 12.87 -2.75 22.52
N CYS A 326 11.62 -3.24 22.34
CA CYS A 326 11.19 -3.85 21.08
C CYS A 326 11.17 -2.86 19.90
N LEU A 327 10.99 -1.57 20.16
CA LEU A 327 10.96 -0.53 19.13
C LEU A 327 12.33 0.10 18.88
N ALA A 328 13.33 -0.17 19.72
CA ALA A 328 14.65 0.47 19.64
C ALA A 328 15.40 0.20 18.32
N SER A 329 15.12 -0.93 17.66
CA SER A 329 15.74 -1.27 16.36
C SER A 329 15.09 -0.58 15.16
N PHE A 330 13.92 0.04 15.30
CA PHE A 330 13.15 0.56 14.16
C PHE A 330 13.97 1.50 13.26
N GLU A 331 14.67 2.47 13.86
CA GLU A 331 15.48 3.42 13.10
C GLU A 331 16.63 2.72 12.38
N THR A 332 17.31 1.79 13.04
CA THR A 332 18.41 1.00 12.45
C THR A 332 17.91 0.13 11.30
N ASP A 333 16.78 -0.56 11.49
CA ASP A 333 16.16 -1.40 10.47
C ASP A 333 15.70 -0.57 9.26
N PHE A 334 15.12 0.61 9.51
CA PHE A 334 14.73 1.55 8.47
C PHE A 334 15.94 2.06 7.68
N LEU A 335 16.98 2.58 8.37
CA LEU A 335 18.16 3.12 7.71
C LEU A 335 18.93 2.05 6.94
N SER A 336 19.02 0.82 7.46
CA SER A 336 19.64 -0.29 6.74
C SER A 336 18.87 -0.58 5.44
N ALA A 337 17.57 -0.81 5.51
CA ALA A 337 16.75 -1.11 4.32
C ALA A 337 16.75 0.05 3.29
N TYR A 338 16.72 1.28 3.78
CA TYR A 338 16.72 2.49 2.96
C TYR A 338 18.06 2.66 2.23
N ARG A 339 19.20 2.56 2.96
CA ARG A 339 20.55 2.72 2.39
C ARG A 339 20.89 1.60 1.41
N ASP A 340 20.52 0.35 1.72
CA ASP A 340 20.66 -0.77 0.80
C ASP A 340 19.86 -0.55 -0.50
N GLY A 341 18.65 -0.03 -0.38
CA GLY A 341 17.83 0.33 -1.51
C GLY A 341 18.40 1.49 -2.32
N LEU A 342 18.88 2.55 -1.64
CA LEU A 342 19.47 3.71 -2.29
C LEU A 342 20.80 3.35 -2.99
N ALA A 343 21.63 2.50 -2.39
CA ALA A 343 22.84 1.99 -3.02
C ALA A 343 22.51 1.28 -4.35
N ARG A 344 21.51 0.38 -4.35
CA ARG A 344 21.07 -0.27 -5.59
C ARG A 344 20.56 0.72 -6.65
N LYS A 345 19.80 1.74 -6.24
CA LYS A 345 19.30 2.79 -7.15
C LYS A 345 20.41 3.62 -7.76
N LEU A 346 21.46 3.85 -7.00
CA LEU A 346 22.67 4.59 -7.43
C LEU A 346 23.70 3.70 -8.12
N GLY A 347 23.51 2.40 -8.23
CA GLY A 347 24.46 1.46 -8.82
C GLY A 347 25.74 1.35 -8.00
N LEU A 348 25.64 1.48 -6.68
CA LEU A 348 26.72 1.26 -5.73
C LEU A 348 26.68 -0.20 -5.24
N ASP A 349 27.84 -0.83 -5.09
CA ASP A 349 27.94 -2.21 -4.61
C ASP A 349 27.46 -2.35 -3.17
N ALA A 350 27.78 -1.34 -2.34
CA ALA A 350 27.31 -1.22 -0.97
C ALA A 350 27.32 0.26 -0.55
N TRP A 351 26.45 0.58 0.40
CA TRP A 351 26.47 1.87 1.09
C TRP A 351 27.66 1.96 2.05
N GLU A 352 28.40 3.06 2.01
CA GLU A 352 29.49 3.36 2.92
C GLU A 352 29.18 4.64 3.73
N PRO A 353 29.71 4.79 4.96
CA PRO A 353 29.46 6.01 5.75
C PRO A 353 29.87 7.31 5.06
N ALA A 354 30.86 7.25 4.17
CA ALA A 354 31.31 8.40 3.37
C ALA A 354 30.27 8.84 2.32
N ASP A 355 29.31 7.98 1.97
CA ASP A 355 28.26 8.29 0.99
C ASP A 355 27.18 9.24 1.55
N ALA A 356 27.14 9.46 2.88
CA ALA A 356 26.15 10.32 3.50
C ALA A 356 26.17 11.75 2.92
N ALA A 357 27.36 12.33 2.68
CA ALA A 357 27.47 13.65 2.08
C ALA A 357 26.97 13.67 0.61
N LEU A 358 27.17 12.59 -0.13
CA LEU A 358 26.67 12.45 -1.50
C LEU A 358 25.15 12.31 -1.52
N GLU A 359 24.57 11.62 -0.53
CA GLU A 359 23.14 11.50 -0.33
C GLU A 359 22.48 12.83 0.01
N ASP A 360 23.02 13.56 1.02
CA ASP A 360 22.50 14.86 1.42
C ASP A 360 22.46 15.84 0.25
N ASP A 361 23.54 15.88 -0.53
CA ASP A 361 23.64 16.72 -1.72
C ASP A 361 22.72 16.26 -2.85
N TRP A 362 22.45 14.95 -2.98
CA TRP A 362 21.45 14.42 -3.91
C TRP A 362 20.06 14.95 -3.61
N TRP A 363 19.62 14.80 -2.37
CA TRP A 363 18.30 15.28 -1.97
C TRP A 363 18.20 16.79 -2.01
N GLY A 364 19.27 17.50 -1.64
CA GLY A 364 19.38 18.95 -1.77
C GLY A 364 19.25 19.42 -3.21
N LEU A 365 19.94 18.76 -4.15
CA LEU A 365 19.89 19.05 -5.58
C LEU A 365 18.47 18.84 -6.14
N LEU A 366 17.87 17.67 -5.89
CA LEU A 366 16.53 17.37 -6.38
C LEU A 366 15.49 18.39 -5.84
N HIS A 367 15.59 18.72 -4.55
CA HIS A 367 14.68 19.67 -3.90
C HIS A 367 14.81 21.09 -4.48
N ALA A 368 16.03 21.60 -4.59
CA ALA A 368 16.31 22.95 -5.08
C ALA A 368 15.87 23.13 -6.55
N GLN A 369 16.07 22.09 -7.36
CA GLN A 369 15.76 22.11 -8.78
C GLN A 369 14.36 21.60 -9.13
N ARG A 370 13.62 21.07 -8.13
CA ARG A 370 12.32 20.41 -8.32
C ARG A 370 12.37 19.36 -9.44
N ALA A 371 13.47 18.61 -9.49
CA ALA A 371 13.68 17.59 -10.50
C ALA A 371 12.67 16.45 -10.34
N ASP A 372 12.30 15.81 -11.47
CA ASP A 372 11.41 14.66 -11.43
C ASP A 372 12.04 13.50 -10.65
N PHE A 373 11.35 13.03 -9.60
CA PHE A 373 11.86 11.98 -8.70
C PHE A 373 12.22 10.70 -9.45
N THR A 374 11.29 10.19 -10.24
CA THR A 374 11.43 8.91 -10.94
C THR A 374 12.50 8.97 -12.02
N LEU A 375 12.44 10.01 -12.88
CA LEU A 375 13.37 10.15 -14.00
C LEU A 375 14.80 10.51 -13.55
N ALA A 376 14.97 11.23 -12.43
CA ALA A 376 16.28 11.53 -11.89
C ALA A 376 17.08 10.27 -11.57
N PHE A 377 16.43 9.27 -10.96
CA PHE A 377 17.06 7.97 -10.71
C PHE A 377 17.16 7.12 -11.99
N ARG A 378 16.12 7.08 -12.81
CA ARG A 378 16.09 6.22 -14.01
C ARG A 378 17.17 6.59 -15.00
N ARG A 379 17.27 7.89 -15.33
CA ARG A 379 18.24 8.38 -16.34
C ARG A 379 19.68 8.43 -15.83
N LEU A 380 19.90 8.35 -14.51
CA LEU A 380 21.24 8.27 -13.93
C LEU A 380 22.01 7.05 -14.42
N ALA A 381 21.30 5.96 -14.74
CA ALA A 381 21.89 4.72 -15.26
C ALA A 381 22.60 4.89 -16.63
N ASP A 382 22.23 5.92 -17.39
CA ASP A 382 22.77 6.16 -18.74
C ASP A 382 23.91 7.18 -18.76
N THR A 383 24.26 7.80 -17.63
CA THR A 383 25.23 8.91 -17.55
C THR A 383 26.66 8.54 -17.90
N ASP A 384 27.03 7.26 -17.89
CA ASP A 384 28.32 6.77 -18.40
C ASP A 384 28.42 6.88 -19.93
N ARG A 385 27.28 6.80 -20.62
CA ARG A 385 27.21 6.90 -22.10
C ARG A 385 26.97 8.32 -22.54
N ASP A 386 25.92 8.93 -22.00
CA ASP A 386 25.49 10.29 -22.27
C ASP A 386 24.79 10.90 -21.06
N ALA A 387 25.42 11.89 -20.47
CA ALA A 387 24.85 12.64 -19.33
C ALA A 387 23.82 13.71 -19.77
N GLY A 388 23.72 14.02 -21.05
CA GLY A 388 22.86 15.10 -21.58
C GLY A 388 21.39 14.94 -21.17
N PRO A 389 20.74 13.78 -21.42
CA PRO A 389 19.35 13.54 -21.03
C PRO A 389 19.07 13.63 -19.53
N TRP A 390 20.07 13.24 -18.69
CA TRP A 390 19.95 13.36 -17.24
C TRP A 390 20.08 14.83 -16.80
N LEU A 391 21.06 15.55 -17.31
CA LEU A 391 21.29 16.98 -16.99
C LEU A 391 20.09 17.84 -17.42
N ALA A 392 19.41 17.47 -18.50
CA ALA A 392 18.23 18.17 -18.97
C ALA A 392 17.01 18.09 -18.02
N LEU A 393 17.07 17.27 -16.97
CA LEU A 393 16.05 17.22 -15.92
C LEU A 393 16.15 18.41 -14.94
N PHE A 394 17.27 19.13 -14.95
CA PHE A 394 17.56 20.22 -14.02
C PHE A 394 17.47 21.56 -14.71
N ALA A 395 16.82 22.54 -14.07
CA ALA A 395 16.71 23.89 -14.60
C ALA A 395 18.10 24.57 -14.69
N ASP A 396 18.96 24.34 -13.70
CA ASP A 396 20.37 24.69 -13.75
C ASP A 396 21.23 23.41 -13.77
N PRO A 397 21.92 23.13 -14.90
CA PRO A 397 22.73 21.92 -15.01
C PRO A 397 24.08 22.02 -14.27
N VAL A 398 24.51 23.20 -13.80
CA VAL A 398 25.83 23.37 -13.18
C VAL A 398 25.94 22.63 -11.84
N PRO A 399 25.04 22.81 -10.85
CA PRO A 399 25.07 22.02 -9.63
C PRO A 399 24.90 20.51 -9.88
N ALA A 400 24.03 20.16 -10.86
CA ALA A 400 23.83 18.77 -11.23
C ALA A 400 25.09 18.11 -11.77
N ARG A 401 25.85 18.82 -12.62
CA ARG A 401 27.15 18.37 -13.13
C ARG A 401 28.15 18.16 -11.99
N ALA A 402 28.24 19.12 -11.08
CA ALA A 402 29.17 19.01 -9.95
C ALA A 402 28.86 17.80 -9.03
N TRP A 403 27.58 17.52 -8.82
CA TRP A 403 27.15 16.32 -8.09
C TRP A 403 27.51 15.05 -8.89
N LEU A 404 27.21 15.03 -10.18
CA LEU A 404 27.46 13.88 -11.06
C LEU A 404 28.96 13.52 -11.09
N ASP A 405 29.85 14.50 -11.16
CA ASP A 405 31.29 14.28 -11.19
C ASP A 405 31.77 13.58 -9.90
N ARG A 406 31.26 13.97 -8.72
CA ARG A 406 31.55 13.31 -7.45
C ARG A 406 30.96 11.90 -7.38
N TYR A 407 29.74 11.73 -7.85
CA TYR A 407 29.08 10.42 -7.93
C TYR A 407 29.87 9.45 -8.84
N LEU A 408 30.31 9.90 -10.02
CA LEU A 408 31.13 9.10 -10.93
C LEU A 408 32.49 8.77 -10.32
N ALA A 409 33.12 9.71 -9.60
CA ALA A 409 34.39 9.47 -8.86
C ALA A 409 34.20 8.41 -7.76
N ARG A 410 33.12 8.48 -6.94
CA ARG A 410 32.81 7.46 -5.94
C ARG A 410 32.61 6.07 -6.58
N ARG A 411 31.97 6.03 -7.72
CA ARG A 411 31.65 4.81 -8.44
C ARG A 411 32.85 4.22 -9.19
N SER A 412 33.82 5.04 -9.61
CA SER A 412 34.99 4.61 -10.38
C SER A 412 35.88 3.63 -9.62
N GLY A 413 35.85 3.65 -8.28
CA GLY A 413 36.54 2.69 -7.42
C GLY A 413 35.90 1.30 -7.37
N GLN A 414 34.72 1.14 -7.95
CA GLN A 414 33.99 -0.13 -8.03
C GLN A 414 34.30 -0.79 -9.38
N GLY A 415 34.66 -2.06 -9.37
CA GLY A 415 34.81 -2.85 -10.58
C GLY A 415 33.48 -3.06 -11.33
N GLY A 416 33.56 -3.73 -12.48
CA GLY A 416 32.38 -4.25 -13.16
C GLY A 416 32.11 -3.62 -14.52
N ASP A 417 31.26 -4.30 -15.28
CA ASP A 417 30.81 -3.93 -16.62
C ASP A 417 29.77 -2.81 -16.55
N VAL A 418 29.93 -1.76 -17.35
CA VAL A 418 29.00 -0.62 -17.45
C VAL A 418 27.60 -1.07 -17.81
N GLU A 419 27.46 -2.06 -18.73
CA GLU A 419 26.15 -2.56 -19.16
C GLU A 419 25.45 -3.37 -18.08
N MET A 420 26.20 -4.19 -17.34
CA MET A 420 25.66 -4.94 -16.19
C MET A 420 25.18 -3.98 -15.10
N ARG A 421 25.94 -2.93 -14.81
CA ARG A 421 25.57 -1.90 -13.83
C ARG A 421 24.31 -1.14 -14.28
N ARG A 422 24.28 -0.72 -15.54
CA ARG A 422 23.11 -0.07 -16.14
C ARG A 422 21.86 -0.94 -16.02
N ALA A 423 21.97 -2.22 -16.35
CA ALA A 423 20.86 -3.16 -16.22
C ALA A 423 20.41 -3.31 -14.76
N ALA A 424 21.35 -3.42 -13.81
CA ALA A 424 21.03 -3.49 -12.38
C ALA A 424 20.34 -2.22 -11.88
N MET A 425 20.83 -1.04 -12.26
CA MET A 425 20.20 0.26 -11.92
C MET A 425 18.80 0.37 -12.53
N ASN A 426 18.61 -0.04 -13.77
CA ASN A 426 17.30 -0.04 -14.42
C ASN A 426 16.32 -1.02 -13.75
N GLY A 427 16.81 -2.14 -13.21
CA GLY A 427 16.02 -3.07 -12.40
C GLY A 427 15.70 -2.57 -10.99
N ALA A 428 16.41 -1.54 -10.49
CA ALA A 428 16.15 -0.90 -9.20
C ALA A 428 15.37 0.42 -9.33
N ASN A 429 15.34 1.02 -10.52
CA ASN A 429 14.72 2.31 -10.81
C ASN A 429 13.56 2.13 -11.79
N PRO A 430 12.30 2.21 -11.33
CA PRO A 430 11.17 2.06 -12.22
C PRO A 430 11.13 3.19 -13.26
N LEU A 431 10.63 2.88 -14.44
CA LEU A 431 10.32 3.84 -15.49
C LEU A 431 8.86 4.32 -15.36
N TYR A 432 7.97 3.40 -15.00
CA TYR A 432 6.54 3.67 -14.89
C TYR A 432 6.12 3.67 -13.41
N VAL A 433 5.50 4.76 -12.96
CA VAL A 433 4.83 4.86 -11.67
C VAL A 433 3.42 5.42 -11.88
N LEU A 434 2.50 5.15 -10.96
CA LEU A 434 1.14 5.66 -11.08
C LEU A 434 1.07 7.16 -10.75
N ARG A 435 1.49 7.99 -11.70
CA ARG A 435 1.40 9.44 -11.59
C ARG A 435 -0.06 9.91 -11.52
N ASN A 436 -0.34 10.95 -10.76
CA ASN A 436 -1.72 11.41 -10.55
C ASN A 436 -2.44 11.76 -11.85
N HIS A 437 -1.77 12.40 -12.83
CA HIS A 437 -2.38 12.74 -14.12
C HIS A 437 -2.73 11.51 -14.97
N LEU A 438 -1.97 10.40 -14.84
CA LEU A 438 -2.28 9.14 -15.52
C LEU A 438 -3.49 8.46 -14.89
N ALA A 439 -3.55 8.43 -13.54
CA ALA A 439 -4.72 7.95 -12.83
C ALA A 439 -5.98 8.75 -13.19
N GLN A 440 -5.86 10.08 -13.29
CA GLN A 440 -6.97 10.97 -13.67
C GLN A 440 -7.51 10.66 -15.08
N ARG A 441 -6.63 10.42 -16.05
CA ARG A 441 -7.03 10.01 -17.41
C ARG A 441 -7.78 8.67 -17.41
N ALA A 442 -7.31 7.69 -16.63
CA ALA A 442 -7.99 6.41 -16.50
C ALA A 442 -9.39 6.58 -15.87
N ILE A 443 -9.53 7.46 -14.88
CA ILE A 443 -10.81 7.82 -14.27
C ILE A 443 -11.77 8.41 -15.29
N GLU A 444 -11.32 9.40 -16.05
CA GLU A 444 -12.12 10.09 -17.06
C GLU A 444 -12.62 9.13 -18.15
N ALA A 445 -11.75 8.22 -18.63
CA ALA A 445 -12.13 7.18 -19.58
C ALA A 445 -13.16 6.21 -18.95
N ALA A 446 -12.90 5.73 -17.72
CA ALA A 446 -13.79 4.80 -17.03
C ALA A 446 -15.18 5.41 -16.74
N GLN A 447 -15.28 6.71 -16.47
CA GLN A 447 -16.55 7.45 -16.31
C GLN A 447 -17.38 7.44 -17.60
N GLN A 448 -16.73 7.36 -18.75
CA GLN A 448 -17.36 7.24 -20.06
C GLN A 448 -17.63 5.77 -20.45
N GLY A 449 -17.29 4.82 -19.59
CA GLY A 449 -17.46 3.39 -19.82
C GLY A 449 -16.29 2.73 -20.56
N ASP A 450 -15.19 3.46 -20.81
CA ASP A 450 -13.98 2.95 -21.45
C ASP A 450 -12.93 2.55 -20.38
N ALA A 451 -12.72 1.23 -20.24
CA ALA A 451 -11.73 0.67 -19.30
C ALA A 451 -10.32 0.54 -19.90
N SER A 452 -10.12 0.93 -21.17
CA SER A 452 -8.84 0.68 -21.88
C SER A 452 -7.63 1.34 -21.23
N GLU A 453 -7.79 2.54 -20.63
CA GLU A 453 -6.68 3.18 -19.89
C GLU A 453 -6.40 2.49 -18.54
N VAL A 454 -7.41 1.95 -17.88
CA VAL A 454 -7.23 1.11 -16.66
C VAL A 454 -6.43 -0.13 -17.00
N GLU A 455 -6.81 -0.86 -18.05
CA GLU A 455 -6.10 -2.06 -18.52
C GLU A 455 -4.65 -1.75 -18.91
N ARG A 456 -4.45 -0.66 -19.67
CA ARG A 456 -3.13 -0.22 -20.12
C ARG A 456 -2.21 0.15 -18.95
N LEU A 457 -2.69 0.94 -18.02
CA LEU A 457 -1.92 1.30 -16.83
C LEU A 457 -1.64 0.07 -15.97
N TRP A 458 -2.63 -0.81 -15.76
CA TRP A 458 -2.42 -2.05 -15.03
C TRP A 458 -1.30 -2.90 -15.66
N ALA A 459 -1.31 -3.06 -17.00
CA ALA A 459 -0.30 -3.82 -17.71
C ALA A 459 1.12 -3.20 -17.63
N LEU A 460 1.23 -1.87 -17.62
CA LEU A 460 2.51 -1.17 -17.48
C LEU A 460 3.04 -1.24 -16.04
N LEU A 461 2.17 -1.05 -15.05
CA LEU A 461 2.54 -0.97 -13.65
C LEU A 461 2.90 -2.34 -13.05
N ARG A 462 2.50 -3.44 -13.67
CA ARG A 462 2.94 -4.80 -13.29
C ARG A 462 4.42 -5.07 -13.58
N ASP A 463 4.96 -4.42 -14.61
CA ASP A 463 6.37 -4.52 -14.98
C ASP A 463 6.92 -3.11 -15.21
N PRO A 464 7.13 -2.34 -14.11
CA PRO A 464 7.43 -0.92 -14.19
C PRO A 464 8.87 -0.61 -14.59
N TYR A 465 9.72 -1.62 -14.67
CA TYR A 465 11.15 -1.48 -14.96
C TYR A 465 11.48 -1.66 -16.43
N THR A 466 10.65 -2.38 -17.19
CA THR A 466 10.89 -2.68 -18.60
C THR A 466 10.36 -1.58 -19.50
N GLU A 467 11.25 -0.95 -20.25
CA GLU A 467 10.86 0.04 -21.26
C GLU A 467 10.10 -0.60 -22.40
N ARG A 468 8.97 0.02 -22.79
CA ARG A 468 8.09 -0.50 -23.85
C ARG A 468 7.94 0.54 -24.94
N PRO A 469 8.35 0.24 -26.19
CA PRO A 469 8.17 1.15 -27.34
C PRO A 469 6.71 1.56 -27.52
N GLY A 470 6.47 2.85 -27.74
CA GLY A 470 5.12 3.43 -27.89
C GLY A 470 4.43 3.82 -26.58
N PHE A 471 5.10 3.58 -25.42
CA PHE A 471 4.56 3.93 -24.11
C PHE A 471 5.36 5.04 -23.39
N GLU A 472 6.22 5.75 -24.10
CA GLU A 472 7.13 6.79 -23.58
C GLU A 472 6.36 7.86 -22.80
N ARG A 473 5.15 8.20 -23.27
CA ARG A 473 4.29 9.21 -22.62
C ARG A 473 3.88 8.87 -21.19
N TYR A 474 3.83 7.56 -20.84
CA TYR A 474 3.47 7.11 -19.50
C TYR A 474 4.62 7.22 -18.48
N ALA A 475 5.84 7.42 -18.98
CA ALA A 475 7.00 7.68 -18.14
C ALA A 475 7.18 9.18 -17.83
N GLN A 476 6.54 10.07 -18.63
CA GLN A 476 6.74 11.51 -18.52
C GLN A 476 5.94 12.12 -17.34
N PRO A 477 6.47 13.17 -16.70
CA PRO A 477 5.70 13.98 -15.76
C PRO A 477 4.53 14.70 -16.49
N PRO A 478 3.57 15.25 -15.74
CA PRO A 478 2.53 16.09 -16.35
C PRO A 478 3.16 17.26 -17.09
N ALA A 479 2.48 17.77 -18.13
CA ALA A 479 2.91 18.99 -18.82
C ALA A 479 3.00 20.15 -17.81
N GLY A 480 3.98 21.05 -18.00
CA GLY A 480 4.27 22.11 -17.02
C GLY A 480 3.12 23.08 -16.74
N ASP A 481 2.16 23.19 -17.66
CA ASP A 481 0.93 23.99 -17.56
C ASP A 481 -0.31 23.16 -17.13
N ALA A 482 -0.16 21.85 -16.93
CA ALA A 482 -1.27 21.00 -16.49
C ALA A 482 -1.68 21.34 -15.05
N PRO A 483 -2.99 21.46 -14.78
CA PRO A 483 -3.47 21.69 -13.42
C PRO A 483 -3.07 20.52 -12.51
N ALA A 484 -2.66 20.84 -11.29
CA ALA A 484 -2.37 19.81 -10.28
C ALA A 484 -3.64 19.01 -9.95
N VAL A 485 -3.53 17.69 -9.96
CA VAL A 485 -4.63 16.82 -9.53
C VAL A 485 -4.72 16.87 -8.00
N ALA A 486 -5.77 17.49 -7.49
CA ALA A 486 -6.05 17.54 -6.06
C ALA A 486 -6.65 16.21 -5.59
N VAL A 487 -6.10 15.65 -4.50
CA VAL A 487 -6.65 14.46 -3.84
C VAL A 487 -6.89 14.78 -2.36
N SER A 488 -8.00 14.26 -1.83
CA SER A 488 -8.43 14.52 -0.45
C SER A 488 -9.01 13.26 0.20
N CYS A 489 -9.22 13.30 1.52
CA CYS A 489 -9.86 12.19 2.25
C CYS A 489 -11.32 11.96 1.84
N SER A 490 -11.97 12.90 1.17
CA SER A 490 -13.33 12.76 0.64
C SER A 490 -13.39 12.06 -0.73
N SER A 491 -12.23 11.75 -1.30
CA SER A 491 -12.13 11.12 -2.63
C SER A 491 -12.28 9.61 -2.55
#